data_cb03792e1d3e3662abb94251aa7160e0
#
_entry.id   cb03792e1d3e3662abb94251aa7160e0
#
_cell.length_a   1.000
_cell.length_b   1.000
_cell.length_c   1.000
_cell.angle_alpha   90.00
_cell.angle_beta   90.00
_cell.angle_gamma   90.00
#
_symmetry.space_group_name_H-M   'P 1'
#
loop_
_entity.id
_entity.type
_entity.pdbx_description
1 polymer ?
#
loop_
_entity_poly.entity_id
_entity_poly.type
_entity_poly.pdbx_seq_one_letter_code
_entity_poly.pdbx_strand_id
1 'polypeptide(L)'
;MNKKNDFATDSGETGIDTRLAHIGNNPRDFHGYVNPPVVRASTILYPDYETMRDRTQKYNYGIGGTPTTQALMDALSELESAAGTVLAPSGLAAVSVPVMAFAESGMHMLVLDSLYDPSRYFYDLVVARLGVEIEYFSPDIGEGLSELMRPNTGIVMLEAPGSNSFEMCDIPLLTRIAHEHNEHCVVMMDNTWATPLFFKPLDHGVDISIQALTKYPAGHADVLMGGMSANAKHFPRLRKASLAMGMCVGGDDAYLVLRSMRSMGVRLRHHEKSALELCQWLQQQDQVSRVMYPALPDDPGHELWRRDFSGASGLFSFVIKDKSRDQCGAFLNALKIFGLGYSWAGYESLAVMADFSDREICKGPTEGTTIRLQVGLENVDDLKADVLRGLEAVART
;
A
#
# COMPACT_ATOMS: atom_id res chain seq x y z
N MET A 1 13.63 -39.45 10.31
CA MET A 1 13.55 -38.00 10.25
C MET A 1 13.03 -37.60 8.86
N ASN A 2 11.76 -37.26 8.77
CA ASN A 2 11.11 -36.95 7.49
C ASN A 2 11.47 -35.52 7.06
N LYS A 3 12.25 -35.37 5.98
CA LYS A 3 12.64 -34.10 5.35
C LYS A 3 11.51 -33.42 4.54
N LYS A 4 10.25 -33.69 4.84
CA LYS A 4 9.13 -33.04 4.17
C LYS A 4 8.64 -31.88 5.03
N ASN A 5 9.00 -30.69 4.70
CA ASN A 5 8.46 -29.35 5.03
C ASN A 5 9.54 -28.29 5.29
N ASP A 6 10.72 -28.39 4.68
CA ASP A 6 11.63 -27.25 4.55
C ASP A 6 11.21 -26.43 3.30
N PHE A 7 9.97 -25.92 3.28
CA PHE A 7 9.53 -24.98 2.23
C PHE A 7 10.09 -23.57 2.45
N ALA A 8 10.89 -23.38 3.50
CA ALA A 8 11.35 -22.07 3.91
C ALA A 8 12.64 -21.58 3.25
N THR A 9 13.25 -22.31 2.30
CA THR A 9 14.63 -21.96 1.93
C THR A 9 14.98 -21.90 0.45
N ASP A 10 14.04 -22.14 -0.47
CA ASP A 10 14.36 -21.93 -1.90
C ASP A 10 13.35 -20.96 -2.54
N SER A 11 13.48 -19.68 -2.16
CA SER A 11 12.62 -18.59 -2.66
C SER A 11 12.75 -18.36 -4.18
N GLY A 12 13.70 -18.99 -4.84
CA GLY A 12 13.92 -18.91 -6.29
C GLY A 12 13.18 -19.95 -7.13
N GLU A 13 12.81 -21.10 -6.56
CA GLU A 13 12.25 -22.23 -7.32
C GLU A 13 10.72 -22.36 -7.21
N THR A 14 10.08 -21.73 -6.24
CA THR A 14 8.63 -21.88 -6.01
C THR A 14 7.83 -20.66 -6.44
N GLY A 15 6.72 -20.91 -7.15
CA GLY A 15 5.79 -19.84 -7.58
C GLY A 15 5.14 -19.10 -6.41
N ILE A 16 4.72 -17.86 -6.66
CA ILE A 16 4.22 -16.95 -5.65
C ILE A 16 3.02 -17.50 -4.85
N ASP A 17 2.12 -18.27 -5.47
CA ASP A 17 0.97 -18.85 -4.77
C ASP A 17 1.38 -19.93 -3.77
N THR A 18 2.41 -20.72 -4.10
CA THR A 18 2.99 -21.68 -3.16
C THR A 18 3.64 -20.95 -1.98
N ARG A 19 4.35 -19.87 -2.25
CA ARG A 19 4.94 -19.01 -1.21
C ARG A 19 3.87 -18.45 -0.30
N LEU A 20 2.82 -17.82 -0.84
CA LEU A 20 1.70 -17.28 -0.07
C LEU A 20 1.02 -18.33 0.81
N ALA A 21 0.89 -19.57 0.33
CA ALA A 21 0.29 -20.66 1.11
C ALA A 21 1.12 -21.05 2.33
N HIS A 22 2.45 -20.87 2.30
CA HIS A 22 3.36 -21.35 3.34
C HIS A 22 4.11 -20.26 4.12
N ILE A 23 4.11 -19.03 3.62
CA ILE A 23 4.86 -17.89 4.18
C ILE A 23 4.47 -17.62 5.65
N GLY A 24 5.45 -17.28 6.49
CA GLY A 24 5.23 -16.98 7.91
C GLY A 24 4.80 -18.20 8.75
N ASN A 25 4.85 -19.43 8.21
CA ASN A 25 4.52 -20.66 8.93
C ASN A 25 5.77 -21.47 9.23
N ASN A 26 5.95 -21.81 10.51
CA ASN A 26 6.88 -22.87 10.92
C ASN A 26 6.16 -23.83 11.87
N PRO A 27 5.43 -24.84 11.35
CA PRO A 27 4.68 -25.78 12.18
C PRO A 27 5.54 -26.52 13.21
N ARG A 28 6.85 -26.67 12.96
CA ARG A 28 7.77 -27.36 13.91
C ARG A 28 7.91 -26.59 15.22
N ASP A 29 7.88 -25.24 15.19
CA ASP A 29 7.97 -24.40 16.37
C ASP A 29 6.67 -24.45 17.21
N PHE A 30 5.59 -24.97 16.64
CA PHE A 30 4.25 -24.98 17.22
C PHE A 30 3.63 -26.38 17.26
N HIS A 31 4.40 -27.39 17.65
CA HIS A 31 3.92 -28.77 17.83
C HIS A 31 3.23 -29.38 16.61
N GLY A 32 3.51 -28.90 15.40
CA GLY A 32 2.90 -29.35 14.15
C GLY A 32 1.61 -28.62 13.74
N TYR A 33 1.15 -27.62 14.49
CA TYR A 33 0.02 -26.80 14.07
C TYR A 33 0.36 -26.01 12.80
N VAL A 34 -0.53 -26.06 11.81
CA VAL A 34 -0.32 -25.42 10.50
C VAL A 34 -0.27 -23.89 10.62
N ASN A 35 -1.09 -23.30 11.49
CA ASN A 35 -1.09 -21.87 11.74
C ASN A 35 -0.32 -21.53 13.02
N PRO A 36 0.39 -20.39 13.09
CA PRO A 36 0.99 -19.92 14.33
C PRO A 36 -0.13 -19.64 15.36
N PRO A 37 0.14 -19.87 16.65
CA PRO A 37 -0.82 -19.54 17.71
C PRO A 37 -0.99 -18.02 17.82
N VAL A 38 -2.17 -17.58 18.26
CA VAL A 38 -2.39 -16.17 18.64
C VAL A 38 -1.84 -15.95 20.04
N VAL A 39 -0.71 -15.25 20.13
CA VAL A 39 -0.05 -14.93 21.41
C VAL A 39 -0.39 -13.50 21.79
N ARG A 40 -1.05 -13.36 22.96
CA ARG A 40 -1.33 -12.06 23.61
C ARG A 40 -0.39 -11.93 24.80
N ALA A 41 0.51 -10.95 24.78
CA ALA A 41 1.47 -10.75 25.84
C ALA A 41 1.85 -9.28 26.02
N SER A 42 1.96 -8.84 27.27
CA SER A 42 2.74 -7.66 27.66
C SER A 42 4.03 -8.10 28.32
N THR A 43 3.95 -8.73 29.48
CA THR A 43 5.09 -9.26 30.22
C THR A 43 5.48 -10.63 29.67
N ILE A 44 6.79 -10.82 29.50
CA ILE A 44 7.41 -12.09 29.09
C ILE A 44 8.50 -12.41 30.14
N LEU A 45 8.41 -13.57 30.75
CA LEU A 45 9.35 -13.95 31.81
C LEU A 45 10.68 -14.45 31.24
N TYR A 46 11.76 -14.09 31.90
CA TYR A 46 13.07 -14.65 31.64
C TYR A 46 13.27 -15.92 32.49
N PRO A 47 13.99 -16.92 31.98
CA PRO A 47 14.25 -18.15 32.73
C PRO A 47 15.19 -17.92 33.94
N ASP A 48 16.11 -16.95 33.83
CA ASP A 48 17.10 -16.62 34.83
C ASP A 48 17.61 -15.17 34.68
N TYR A 49 18.38 -14.70 35.67
CA TYR A 49 18.92 -13.35 35.72
C TYR A 49 19.98 -13.12 34.62
N GLU A 50 20.79 -14.11 34.28
CA GLU A 50 21.85 -14.03 33.28
C GLU A 50 21.22 -13.75 31.89
N THR A 51 20.19 -14.49 31.51
CA THR A 51 19.44 -14.28 30.27
C THR A 51 18.81 -12.89 30.23
N MET A 52 18.28 -12.39 31.36
CA MET A 52 17.69 -11.07 31.46
C MET A 52 18.77 -9.97 31.32
N ARG A 53 19.89 -10.08 32.02
CA ARG A 53 21.00 -9.13 32.00
C ARG A 53 21.60 -9.01 30.60
N ASP A 54 21.85 -10.14 29.97
CA ASP A 54 22.52 -10.21 28.63
C ASP A 54 21.57 -10.07 27.46
N ARG A 55 20.25 -10.00 27.72
CA ARG A 55 19.17 -9.85 26.72
C ARG A 55 19.23 -10.88 25.59
N THR A 56 19.55 -12.10 25.94
CA THR A 56 19.72 -13.19 24.96
C THR A 56 18.40 -13.85 24.52
N GLN A 57 17.30 -13.54 25.21
CA GLN A 57 15.97 -14.03 24.88
C GLN A 57 15.37 -13.28 23.67
N LYS A 58 14.76 -14.01 22.73
CA LYS A 58 14.19 -13.45 21.50
C LYS A 58 13.06 -12.45 21.76
N TYR A 59 12.16 -12.78 22.70
CA TYR A 59 11.01 -11.95 23.07
C TYR A 59 11.17 -11.50 24.54
N ASN A 60 11.21 -10.20 24.77
CA ASN A 60 11.49 -9.64 26.08
C ASN A 60 10.30 -8.90 26.69
N TYR A 61 9.47 -8.31 25.84
CA TYR A 61 8.25 -7.57 26.20
C TYR A 61 7.34 -7.49 24.97
N GLY A 62 6.01 -7.46 25.16
CA GLY A 62 5.04 -7.57 24.08
C GLY A 62 5.21 -6.57 22.94
N ILE A 63 5.61 -5.32 23.21
CA ILE A 63 5.88 -4.32 22.18
C ILE A 63 7.04 -4.71 21.25
N GLY A 64 8.00 -5.49 21.75
CA GLY A 64 9.14 -5.98 20.97
C GLY A 64 8.77 -7.11 19.99
N GLY A 65 7.54 -7.61 20.07
CA GLY A 65 7.00 -8.67 19.23
C GLY A 65 6.63 -9.93 20.00
N THR A 66 5.83 -10.75 19.35
CA THR A 66 5.39 -12.09 19.78
C THR A 66 5.60 -13.07 18.62
N PRO A 67 5.52 -14.39 18.84
CA PRO A 67 5.57 -15.34 17.72
C PRO A 67 4.54 -15.04 16.62
N THR A 68 3.35 -14.54 16.96
CA THR A 68 2.30 -14.21 15.99
C THR A 68 2.66 -13.00 15.14
N THR A 69 3.08 -11.89 15.76
CA THR A 69 3.51 -10.69 15.04
C THR A 69 4.79 -10.93 14.25
N GLN A 70 5.72 -11.74 14.77
CA GLN A 70 6.93 -12.11 14.05
C GLN A 70 6.62 -12.90 12.79
N ALA A 71 5.69 -13.86 12.85
CA ALA A 71 5.27 -14.64 11.68
C ALA A 71 4.74 -13.75 10.54
N LEU A 72 3.99 -12.69 10.87
CA LEU A 72 3.53 -11.70 9.89
C LEU A 72 4.68 -10.84 9.37
N MET A 73 5.58 -10.36 10.25
CA MET A 73 6.74 -9.56 9.82
C MET A 73 7.67 -10.37 8.91
N ASP A 74 7.92 -11.63 9.22
CA ASP A 74 8.73 -12.54 8.39
C ASP A 74 8.08 -12.78 7.03
N ALA A 75 6.75 -12.98 7.00
CA ALA A 75 5.98 -13.13 5.77
C ALA A 75 6.08 -11.90 4.85
N LEU A 76 5.91 -10.70 5.42
CA LEU A 76 6.02 -9.45 4.66
C LEU A 76 7.46 -9.22 4.18
N SER A 77 8.46 -9.47 5.04
CA SER A 77 9.86 -9.32 4.66
C SER A 77 10.25 -10.21 3.49
N GLU A 78 9.77 -11.46 3.48
CA GLU A 78 10.01 -12.39 2.37
C GLU A 78 9.35 -11.91 1.08
N LEU A 79 8.07 -11.46 1.14
CA LEU A 79 7.36 -10.97 -0.04
C LEU A 79 8.00 -9.71 -0.65
N GLU A 80 8.48 -8.81 0.20
CA GLU A 80 9.10 -7.54 -0.20
C GLU A 80 10.59 -7.66 -0.56
N SER A 81 11.21 -8.84 -0.43
CA SER A 81 12.68 -9.00 -0.52
C SER A 81 13.43 -8.11 0.48
N ALA A 82 12.83 -7.86 1.66
CA ALA A 82 13.33 -6.91 2.65
C ALA A 82 14.31 -7.56 3.66
N ALA A 83 15.19 -6.75 4.22
CA ALA A 83 16.01 -7.15 5.38
C ALA A 83 15.18 -7.30 6.66
N GLY A 84 14.03 -6.64 6.72
CA GLY A 84 13.07 -6.78 7.80
C GLY A 84 11.87 -5.85 7.62
N THR A 85 10.80 -6.18 8.35
CA THR A 85 9.55 -5.43 8.38
C THR A 85 9.19 -5.07 9.82
N VAL A 86 8.58 -3.91 10.02
CA VAL A 86 7.93 -3.51 11.28
C VAL A 86 6.45 -3.23 11.03
N LEU A 87 5.63 -3.47 12.05
CA LEU A 87 4.18 -3.26 11.96
C LEU A 87 3.79 -1.95 12.66
N ALA A 88 2.70 -1.36 12.19
CA ALA A 88 2.10 -0.16 12.75
C ALA A 88 0.57 -0.32 12.90
N PRO A 89 -0.08 0.41 13.82
CA PRO A 89 -1.51 0.22 14.11
C PRO A 89 -2.45 0.71 13.00
N SER A 90 -1.93 1.38 11.98
CA SER A 90 -2.70 1.82 10.81
C SER A 90 -1.80 2.04 9.59
N GLY A 91 -2.40 2.14 8.39
CA GLY A 91 -1.67 2.51 7.17
C GLY A 91 -1.03 3.89 7.30
N LEU A 92 -1.74 4.89 7.85
CA LEU A 92 -1.15 6.22 8.06
C LEU A 92 0.02 6.20 9.05
N ALA A 93 -0.02 5.36 10.07
CA ALA A 93 1.12 5.17 10.96
C ALA A 93 2.32 4.54 10.24
N ALA A 94 2.06 3.65 9.26
CA ALA A 94 3.13 3.10 8.42
C ALA A 94 3.76 4.12 7.47
N VAL A 95 3.05 5.19 7.09
CA VAL A 95 3.61 6.34 6.38
C VAL A 95 4.39 7.26 7.32
N SER A 96 3.80 7.60 8.48
CA SER A 96 4.36 8.62 9.37
C SER A 96 5.62 8.14 10.11
N VAL A 97 5.68 6.90 10.52
CA VAL A 97 6.82 6.35 11.28
C VAL A 97 8.14 6.42 10.53
N PRO A 98 8.26 5.96 9.27
CA PRO A 98 9.52 6.06 8.54
C PRO A 98 9.91 7.52 8.28
N VAL A 99 8.97 8.40 7.94
CA VAL A 99 9.29 9.82 7.77
C VAL A 99 9.84 10.40 9.08
N MET A 100 9.19 10.17 10.22
CA MET A 100 9.69 10.61 11.52
C MET A 100 11.01 9.97 11.93
N ALA A 101 11.30 8.78 11.44
CA ALA A 101 12.57 8.09 11.72
C ALA A 101 13.76 8.74 11.00
N PHE A 102 13.54 9.33 9.84
CA PHE A 102 14.61 9.84 8.96
C PHE A 102 14.57 11.36 8.77
N ALA A 103 13.47 12.05 9.06
CA ALA A 103 13.39 13.50 8.99
C ALA A 103 14.29 14.18 10.04
N GLU A 104 14.93 15.28 9.63
CA GLU A 104 15.80 16.11 10.46
C GLU A 104 15.48 17.59 10.21
N SER A 105 15.61 18.43 11.24
CA SER A 105 15.36 19.87 11.11
C SER A 105 16.30 20.51 10.09
N GLY A 106 15.76 21.32 9.16
CA GLY A 106 16.50 21.90 8.04
C GLY A 106 16.64 20.99 6.82
N MET A 107 16.08 19.76 6.87
CA MET A 107 16.02 18.85 5.73
C MET A 107 15.00 19.33 4.71
N HIS A 108 15.28 19.06 3.42
CA HIS A 108 14.34 19.17 2.33
C HIS A 108 13.75 17.79 2.01
N MET A 109 12.43 17.71 1.80
CA MET A 109 11.68 16.52 1.46
C MET A 109 10.90 16.73 0.18
N LEU A 110 11.16 15.92 -0.83
CA LEU A 110 10.42 15.88 -2.08
C LEU A 110 9.27 14.86 -1.96
N VAL A 111 8.08 15.27 -2.35
CA VAL A 111 6.85 14.50 -2.18
C VAL A 111 6.06 14.48 -3.49
N LEU A 112 5.66 13.30 -3.95
CA LEU A 112 4.82 13.15 -5.13
C LEU A 112 3.45 13.80 -4.88
N ASP A 113 2.99 14.70 -5.76
CA ASP A 113 1.74 15.46 -5.56
C ASP A 113 0.47 14.60 -5.65
N SER A 114 0.54 13.44 -6.32
CA SER A 114 -0.59 12.51 -6.47
C SER A 114 -0.73 11.47 -5.34
N LEU A 115 -0.03 11.66 -4.22
CA LEU A 115 -0.08 10.70 -3.11
C LEU A 115 -1.38 10.78 -2.29
N TYR A 116 -1.54 9.81 -1.39
CA TYR A 116 -2.67 9.69 -0.47
C TYR A 116 -2.85 10.96 0.41
N ASP A 117 -4.03 11.59 0.32
CA ASP A 117 -4.38 12.86 0.99
C ASP A 117 -4.04 12.89 2.51
N PRO A 118 -4.37 11.91 3.36
CA PRO A 118 -3.98 11.96 4.76
C PRO A 118 -2.46 11.97 5.00
N SER A 119 -1.67 11.45 4.07
CA SER A 119 -0.20 11.55 4.14
C SER A 119 0.26 12.98 3.92
N ARG A 120 -0.32 13.69 2.94
CA ARG A 120 -0.08 15.12 2.72
C ARG A 120 -0.43 15.91 3.97
N TYR A 121 -1.61 15.69 4.54
CA TYR A 121 -2.03 16.37 5.77
C TYR A 121 -1.06 16.14 6.93
N PHE A 122 -0.51 14.92 7.07
CA PHE A 122 0.54 14.64 8.05
C PHE A 122 1.83 15.42 7.76
N TYR A 123 2.26 15.52 6.51
CA TYR A 123 3.48 16.25 6.15
C TYR A 123 3.33 17.75 6.45
N ASP A 124 2.26 18.37 6.00
CA ASP A 124 2.04 19.81 6.15
C ASP A 124 1.79 20.20 7.61
N LEU A 125 1.03 19.38 8.36
CA LEU A 125 0.68 19.70 9.75
C LEU A 125 1.78 19.35 10.75
N VAL A 126 2.47 18.24 10.55
CA VAL A 126 3.40 17.70 11.56
C VAL A 126 4.86 17.85 11.12
N VAL A 127 5.21 17.36 9.93
CA VAL A 127 6.61 17.29 9.48
C VAL A 127 7.16 18.69 9.21
N ALA A 128 6.41 19.55 8.55
CA ALA A 128 6.81 20.94 8.30
C ALA A 128 7.09 21.71 9.61
N ARG A 129 6.32 21.46 10.66
CA ARG A 129 6.54 22.09 11.98
C ARG A 129 7.81 21.65 12.70
N LEU A 130 8.41 20.54 12.27
CA LEU A 130 9.71 20.07 12.77
C LEU A 130 10.89 20.72 12.02
N GLY A 131 10.60 21.66 11.11
CA GLY A 131 11.60 22.39 10.35
C GLY A 131 12.06 21.66 9.08
N VAL A 132 11.27 20.72 8.57
CA VAL A 132 11.47 20.08 7.27
C VAL A 132 10.78 20.93 6.21
N GLU A 133 11.49 21.27 5.14
CA GLU A 133 10.91 21.93 3.96
C GLU A 133 10.31 20.89 3.03
N ILE A 134 9.02 20.98 2.74
CA ILE A 134 8.30 20.05 1.89
C ILE A 134 8.06 20.70 0.54
N GLU A 135 8.44 20.01 -0.55
CA GLU A 135 8.19 20.42 -1.92
C GLU A 135 7.49 19.31 -2.68
N TYR A 136 6.35 19.63 -3.29
CA TYR A 136 5.55 18.69 -4.07
C TYR A 136 6.01 18.69 -5.53
N PHE A 137 5.99 17.53 -6.19
CA PHE A 137 6.37 17.40 -7.59
C PHE A 137 5.40 16.51 -8.38
N SER A 138 5.39 16.71 -9.71
CA SER A 138 4.51 15.98 -10.64
C SER A 138 4.96 14.52 -10.85
N PRO A 139 4.05 13.55 -10.99
CA PRO A 139 4.40 12.16 -11.30
C PRO A 139 5.09 11.99 -12.66
N ASP A 140 4.88 12.90 -13.60
CA ASP A 140 5.50 12.89 -14.93
C ASP A 140 6.84 13.65 -15.01
N ILE A 141 7.40 14.06 -13.86
CA ILE A 141 8.61 14.89 -13.79
C ILE A 141 9.84 14.25 -14.50
N GLY A 142 9.95 12.94 -14.49
CA GLY A 142 11.07 12.22 -15.11
C GLY A 142 12.45 12.72 -14.65
N GLU A 143 13.35 12.99 -15.59
CA GLU A 143 14.71 13.51 -15.32
C GLU A 143 14.69 14.90 -14.63
N GLY A 144 13.57 15.64 -14.72
CA GLY A 144 13.42 16.95 -14.07
C GLY A 144 13.50 16.88 -12.53
N LEU A 145 13.36 15.69 -11.91
CA LEU A 145 13.58 15.54 -10.48
C LEU A 145 14.98 16.03 -10.06
N SER A 146 15.98 15.87 -10.91
CA SER A 146 17.34 16.32 -10.65
C SER A 146 17.45 17.84 -10.38
N GLU A 147 16.56 18.65 -10.97
CA GLU A 147 16.52 20.09 -10.79
C GLU A 147 15.91 20.50 -9.43
N LEU A 148 15.06 19.64 -8.84
CA LEU A 148 14.47 19.85 -7.52
C LEU A 148 15.36 19.33 -6.38
N MET A 149 16.32 18.45 -6.69
CA MET A 149 17.22 17.90 -5.68
C MET A 149 18.16 18.98 -5.15
N ARG A 150 18.27 19.09 -3.83
CA ARG A 150 19.13 20.04 -3.11
C ARG A 150 20.16 19.31 -2.25
N PRO A 151 21.27 19.94 -1.84
CA PRO A 151 22.25 19.29 -0.97
C PRO A 151 21.68 18.74 0.34
N ASN A 152 20.56 19.34 0.84
CA ASN A 152 19.86 18.92 2.03
C ASN A 152 18.60 18.10 1.75
N THR A 153 18.36 17.65 0.51
CA THR A 153 17.26 16.72 0.20
C THR A 153 17.57 15.37 0.80
N GLY A 154 16.81 15.00 1.83
CA GLY A 154 17.06 13.76 2.58
C GLY A 154 15.98 12.71 2.45
N ILE A 155 14.79 13.07 1.95
CA ILE A 155 13.69 12.12 1.71
C ILE A 155 13.04 12.41 0.36
N VAL A 156 12.74 11.35 -0.39
CA VAL A 156 11.84 11.36 -1.55
C VAL A 156 10.71 10.38 -1.28
N MET A 157 9.46 10.88 -1.30
CA MET A 157 8.27 10.09 -1.04
C MET A 157 7.47 9.87 -2.31
N LEU A 158 7.26 8.60 -2.66
CA LEU A 158 6.59 8.14 -3.88
C LEU A 158 5.31 7.37 -3.56
N GLU A 159 4.40 7.35 -4.52
CA GLU A 159 3.23 6.48 -4.57
C GLU A 159 2.89 6.22 -6.04
N ALA A 160 2.78 4.97 -6.46
CA ALA A 160 2.39 4.63 -7.82
C ALA A 160 1.58 3.31 -7.86
N PRO A 161 0.43 3.33 -8.56
CA PRO A 161 -0.25 4.50 -9.12
C PRO A 161 -0.67 5.52 -8.07
N GLY A 162 -0.79 6.79 -8.46
CA GLY A 162 -1.20 7.87 -7.58
C GLY A 162 -2.63 7.69 -7.04
N SER A 163 -2.89 8.26 -5.88
CA SER A 163 -4.19 8.15 -5.20
C SER A 163 -5.30 8.85 -6.01
N ASN A 164 -6.44 8.20 -6.18
CA ASN A 164 -7.65 8.66 -6.88
C ASN A 164 -7.54 8.90 -8.39
N SER A 165 -6.41 9.32 -8.92
CA SER A 165 -6.21 9.65 -10.35
C SER A 165 -5.31 8.65 -11.09
N PHE A 166 -4.61 7.80 -10.35
CA PHE A 166 -3.85 6.64 -10.85
C PHE A 166 -2.71 6.96 -11.82
N GLU A 167 -2.13 8.16 -11.76
CA GLU A 167 -0.93 8.49 -12.54
C GLU A 167 0.23 7.58 -12.13
N MET A 168 1.01 7.18 -13.12
CA MET A 168 2.25 6.42 -12.91
C MET A 168 3.45 7.38 -12.88
N CYS A 169 4.43 7.08 -12.02
CA CYS A 169 5.76 7.70 -12.09
C CYS A 169 6.83 6.65 -12.37
N ASP A 170 7.95 7.07 -12.93
CA ASP A 170 9.09 6.18 -13.22
C ASP A 170 9.92 5.92 -11.94
N ILE A 171 9.47 4.96 -11.14
CA ILE A 171 10.04 4.65 -9.81
C ILE A 171 11.54 4.35 -9.88
N PRO A 172 12.03 3.46 -10.78
CA PRO A 172 13.46 3.18 -10.91
C PRO A 172 14.29 4.43 -11.27
N LEU A 173 13.76 5.27 -12.18
CA LEU A 173 14.42 6.51 -12.59
C LEU A 173 14.52 7.51 -11.43
N LEU A 174 13.41 7.79 -10.77
CA LEU A 174 13.35 8.76 -9.66
C LEU A 174 14.23 8.32 -8.49
N THR A 175 14.23 7.02 -8.18
CA THR A 175 15.08 6.43 -7.14
C THR A 175 16.55 6.57 -7.47
N ARG A 176 16.94 6.28 -8.71
CA ARG A 176 18.32 6.43 -9.18
C ARG A 176 18.79 7.89 -9.07
N ILE A 177 17.98 8.85 -9.56
CA ILE A 177 18.32 10.29 -9.48
C ILE A 177 18.50 10.72 -8.03
N ALA A 178 17.61 10.32 -7.12
CA ALA A 178 17.71 10.66 -5.71
C ALA A 178 19.03 10.18 -5.09
N HIS A 179 19.41 8.93 -5.33
CA HIS A 179 20.64 8.34 -4.78
C HIS A 179 21.92 8.86 -5.44
N GLU A 180 21.90 9.12 -6.75
CA GLU A 180 23.04 9.73 -7.46
C GLU A 180 23.32 11.15 -6.97
N HIS A 181 22.26 11.91 -6.62
CA HIS A 181 22.39 13.26 -6.11
C HIS A 181 22.84 13.29 -4.64
N ASN A 182 22.30 12.42 -3.81
CA ASN A 182 22.64 12.28 -2.40
C ASN A 182 22.52 10.80 -1.96
N GLU A 183 23.63 10.11 -1.73
CA GLU A 183 23.68 8.72 -1.28
C GLU A 183 23.04 8.48 0.10
N HIS A 184 22.77 9.54 0.86
CA HIS A 184 22.08 9.50 2.15
C HIS A 184 20.59 9.80 2.04
N CYS A 185 20.10 10.19 0.86
CA CYS A 185 18.69 10.35 0.61
C CYS A 185 17.96 9.01 0.79
N VAL A 186 16.81 9.04 1.46
CA VAL A 186 15.97 7.86 1.70
C VAL A 186 14.75 7.93 0.79
N VAL A 187 14.65 7.00 -0.14
CA VAL A 187 13.49 6.88 -1.01
C VAL A 187 12.47 5.95 -0.37
N MET A 188 11.27 6.46 -0.13
CA MET A 188 10.15 5.74 0.46
C MET A 188 9.01 5.66 -0.54
N MET A 189 8.30 4.53 -0.56
CA MET A 189 7.17 4.37 -1.47
C MET A 189 5.98 3.72 -0.77
N ASP A 190 4.80 4.34 -0.90
CA ASP A 190 3.54 3.67 -0.62
C ASP A 190 3.20 2.72 -1.78
N ASN A 191 3.24 1.41 -1.49
CA ASN A 191 2.95 0.33 -2.42
C ASN A 191 1.62 -0.36 -2.13
N THR A 192 0.72 0.32 -1.47
CA THR A 192 -0.56 -0.27 -1.01
C THR A 192 -1.43 -0.74 -2.16
N TRP A 193 -1.44 -0.04 -3.31
CA TRP A 193 -2.26 -0.40 -4.47
C TRP A 193 -1.84 -1.71 -5.12
N ALA A 194 -0.54 -1.89 -5.37
CA ALA A 194 0.00 -3.05 -6.08
C ALA A 194 0.29 -4.24 -5.16
N THR A 195 0.59 -3.99 -3.89
CA THR A 195 1.18 -4.97 -2.97
C THR A 195 2.50 -5.55 -3.49
N PRO A 196 3.32 -6.23 -2.69
CA PRO A 196 4.52 -6.90 -3.17
C PRO A 196 4.24 -8.08 -4.12
N LEU A 197 2.96 -8.39 -4.34
CA LEU A 197 2.57 -9.42 -5.30
C LEU A 197 2.76 -8.94 -6.74
N PHE A 198 2.46 -7.66 -7.01
CA PHE A 198 2.51 -7.09 -8.35
C PHE A 198 3.66 -6.12 -8.56
N PHE A 199 4.19 -5.53 -7.48
CA PHE A 199 5.37 -4.66 -7.54
C PHE A 199 6.16 -4.75 -6.24
N LYS A 200 7.48 -4.85 -6.33
CA LYS A 200 8.40 -4.90 -5.19
C LYS A 200 9.31 -3.67 -5.20
N PRO A 201 8.98 -2.60 -4.46
CA PRO A 201 9.76 -1.37 -4.49
C PRO A 201 11.24 -1.55 -4.21
N LEU A 202 11.59 -2.42 -3.25
CA LEU A 202 12.99 -2.66 -2.87
C LEU A 202 13.83 -3.26 -4.00
N ASP A 203 13.23 -4.06 -4.88
CA ASP A 203 13.92 -4.62 -6.06
C ASP A 203 14.20 -3.54 -7.12
N HIS A 204 13.56 -2.37 -7.01
CA HIS A 204 13.72 -1.20 -7.87
C HIS A 204 14.50 -0.05 -7.23
N GLY A 205 15.22 -0.34 -6.14
CA GLY A 205 16.11 0.61 -5.46
C GLY A 205 15.47 1.44 -4.36
N VAL A 206 14.16 1.41 -4.17
CA VAL A 206 13.48 2.06 -3.05
C VAL A 206 14.02 1.53 -1.72
N ASP A 207 14.19 2.39 -0.73
CA ASP A 207 14.78 2.03 0.56
C ASP A 207 13.77 1.48 1.55
N ILE A 208 12.54 2.02 1.51
CA ILE A 208 11.46 1.64 2.41
C ILE A 208 10.15 1.50 1.62
N SER A 209 9.62 0.28 1.59
CA SER A 209 8.28 -0.03 1.07
C SER A 209 7.26 0.09 2.20
N ILE A 210 6.18 0.84 1.96
CA ILE A 210 5.10 1.10 2.90
C ILE A 210 3.83 0.45 2.38
N GLN A 211 3.06 -0.17 3.27
CA GLN A 211 1.77 -0.74 2.92
C GLN A 211 0.73 -0.49 4.02
N ALA A 212 -0.46 -0.07 3.63
CA ALA A 212 -1.64 -0.22 4.47
C ALA A 212 -2.11 -1.69 4.41
N LEU A 213 -1.70 -2.50 5.39
CA LEU A 213 -2.12 -3.91 5.49
C LEU A 213 -3.64 -4.06 5.68
N THR A 214 -4.31 -2.99 6.07
CA THR A 214 -5.78 -2.81 6.06
C THR A 214 -6.41 -3.18 4.73
N LYS A 215 -5.65 -3.02 3.62
CA LYS A 215 -6.12 -3.23 2.24
C LYS A 215 -6.01 -4.71 1.85
N TYR A 216 -5.45 -5.03 0.70
CA TYR A 216 -5.39 -6.39 0.17
C TYR A 216 -4.79 -7.45 1.10
N PRO A 217 -3.77 -7.16 1.95
CA PRO A 217 -3.29 -8.15 2.89
C PRO A 217 -4.36 -8.62 3.88
N ALA A 218 -5.15 -7.72 4.49
CA ALA A 218 -6.32 -8.07 5.30
C ALA A 218 -7.52 -8.48 4.44
N GLY A 219 -7.92 -7.64 3.49
CA GLY A 219 -8.91 -7.94 2.44
C GLY A 219 -10.35 -8.23 2.90
N HIS A 220 -10.71 -7.96 4.16
CA HIS A 220 -12.01 -8.32 4.73
C HIS A 220 -12.70 -7.17 5.48
N ALA A 221 -12.17 -5.93 5.35
CA ALA A 221 -12.72 -4.71 5.97
C ALA A 221 -12.87 -4.77 7.51
N ASP A 222 -12.03 -5.57 8.19
CA ASP A 222 -12.13 -5.89 9.61
C ASP A 222 -10.87 -5.57 10.43
N VAL A 223 -9.75 -5.17 9.79
CA VAL A 223 -8.47 -4.87 10.43
C VAL A 223 -7.92 -3.53 9.97
N LEU A 224 -7.41 -2.74 10.91
CA LEU A 224 -6.56 -1.57 10.66
C LEU A 224 -5.11 -1.93 11.00
N MET A 225 -4.23 -1.90 10.02
CA MET A 225 -2.81 -2.18 10.23
C MET A 225 -1.97 -1.61 9.10
N GLY A 226 -0.70 -1.32 9.39
CA GLY A 226 0.31 -0.96 8.41
C GLY A 226 1.58 -1.79 8.56
N GLY A 227 2.34 -1.88 7.48
CA GLY A 227 3.65 -2.53 7.43
C GLY A 227 4.67 -1.65 6.73
N MET A 228 5.89 -1.67 7.21
CA MET A 228 7.03 -0.94 6.63
C MET A 228 8.19 -1.92 6.49
N SER A 229 8.57 -2.18 5.25
CA SER A 229 9.65 -3.11 4.89
C SER A 229 10.85 -2.31 4.40
N ALA A 230 12.05 -2.62 4.87
CA ALA A 230 13.22 -1.84 4.52
C ALA A 230 14.41 -2.71 4.08
N ASN A 231 15.31 -2.13 3.28
CA ASN A 231 16.59 -2.73 2.93
C ASN A 231 17.54 -2.81 4.16
N ALA A 232 18.65 -3.50 4.02
CA ALA A 232 19.60 -3.74 5.13
C ALA A 232 20.21 -2.46 5.71
N LYS A 233 20.37 -1.40 4.90
CA LYS A 233 20.93 -0.11 5.34
C LYS A 233 19.98 0.62 6.29
N HIS A 234 18.68 0.60 6.01
CA HIS A 234 17.69 1.45 6.67
C HIS A 234 16.86 0.72 7.75
N PHE A 235 16.76 -0.61 7.68
CA PHE A 235 15.97 -1.39 8.64
C PHE A 235 16.35 -1.19 10.11
N PRO A 236 17.64 -1.13 10.51
CA PRO A 236 17.99 -0.94 11.94
C PRO A 236 17.47 0.39 12.50
N ARG A 237 17.58 1.50 11.75
CA ARG A 237 17.07 2.82 12.15
C ARG A 237 15.54 2.83 12.22
N LEU A 238 14.88 2.28 11.20
CA LEU A 238 13.42 2.15 11.15
C LEU A 238 12.87 1.37 12.35
N ARG A 239 13.45 0.19 12.63
CA ARG A 239 13.04 -0.64 13.77
C ARG A 239 13.22 0.07 15.10
N LYS A 240 14.36 0.74 15.31
CA LYS A 240 14.64 1.49 16.54
C LYS A 240 13.64 2.62 16.74
N ALA A 241 13.32 3.37 15.67
CA ALA A 241 12.37 4.46 15.72
C ALA A 241 10.94 3.96 16.00
N SER A 242 10.51 2.90 15.32
CA SER A 242 9.19 2.27 15.54
C SER A 242 9.00 1.86 17.01
N LEU A 243 10.00 1.22 17.63
CA LEU A 243 9.95 0.85 19.03
C LEU A 243 9.95 2.07 19.96
N ALA A 244 10.75 3.10 19.65
CA ALA A 244 10.82 4.34 20.44
C ALA A 244 9.50 5.13 20.39
N MET A 245 8.77 5.07 19.29
CA MET A 245 7.44 5.68 19.13
C MET A 245 6.31 4.81 19.72
N GLY A 246 6.62 3.64 20.28
CA GLY A 246 5.63 2.78 20.90
C GLY A 246 4.71 2.05 19.91
N MET A 247 5.13 1.86 18.67
CA MET A 247 4.32 1.16 17.65
C MET A 247 4.15 -0.30 18.03
N CYS A 248 2.91 -0.74 18.16
CA CYS A 248 2.56 -2.13 18.40
C CYS A 248 1.20 -2.48 17.78
N VAL A 249 1.00 -3.76 17.49
CA VAL A 249 -0.25 -4.33 16.97
C VAL A 249 -0.70 -5.50 17.82
N GLY A 250 -2.00 -5.75 17.87
CA GLY A 250 -2.56 -6.91 18.54
C GLY A 250 -2.19 -8.23 17.85
N GLY A 251 -2.01 -9.29 18.63
CA GLY A 251 -1.75 -10.62 18.07
C GLY A 251 -2.94 -11.15 17.25
N ASP A 252 -4.16 -10.80 17.64
CA ASP A 252 -5.38 -11.17 16.90
C ASP A 252 -5.40 -10.54 15.51
N ASP A 253 -5.16 -9.23 15.42
CA ASP A 253 -5.13 -8.51 14.14
C ASP A 253 -3.99 -9.01 13.25
N ALA A 254 -2.79 -9.23 13.84
CA ALA A 254 -1.67 -9.79 13.10
C ALA A 254 -1.97 -11.20 12.53
N TYR A 255 -2.69 -12.02 13.30
CA TYR A 255 -3.15 -13.33 12.85
C TYR A 255 -4.16 -13.23 11.70
N LEU A 256 -5.14 -12.31 11.79
CA LEU A 256 -6.14 -12.10 10.75
C LEU A 256 -5.50 -11.68 9.42
N VAL A 257 -4.54 -10.75 9.46
CA VAL A 257 -3.78 -10.35 8.27
C VAL A 257 -2.99 -11.53 7.70
N LEU A 258 -2.20 -12.24 8.52
CA LEU A 258 -1.41 -13.39 8.06
C LEU A 258 -2.30 -14.49 7.46
N ARG A 259 -3.44 -14.80 8.09
CA ARG A 259 -4.43 -15.74 7.58
C ARG A 259 -4.96 -15.31 6.21
N SER A 260 -5.31 -14.03 6.08
CA SER A 260 -5.87 -13.49 4.84
C SER A 260 -4.87 -13.47 3.68
N MET A 261 -3.59 -13.25 3.96
CA MET A 261 -2.53 -13.28 2.94
C MET A 261 -2.46 -14.61 2.19
N ARG A 262 -2.93 -15.73 2.80
CA ARG A 262 -2.98 -17.06 2.12
C ARG A 262 -3.81 -17.04 0.84
N SER A 263 -4.88 -16.24 0.81
CA SER A 263 -5.78 -16.10 -0.35
C SER A 263 -5.57 -14.79 -1.12
N MET A 264 -4.58 -13.97 -0.74
CA MET A 264 -4.38 -12.64 -1.35
C MET A 264 -4.17 -12.73 -2.86
N GLY A 265 -3.36 -13.69 -3.34
CA GLY A 265 -3.11 -13.86 -4.77
C GLY A 265 -4.38 -14.22 -5.56
N VAL A 266 -5.22 -15.10 -5.01
CA VAL A 266 -6.51 -15.48 -5.63
C VAL A 266 -7.45 -14.27 -5.68
N ARG A 267 -7.56 -13.50 -4.58
CA ARG A 267 -8.41 -12.32 -4.51
C ARG A 267 -7.94 -11.22 -5.45
N LEU A 268 -6.64 -10.91 -5.47
CA LEU A 268 -6.08 -9.86 -6.34
C LEU A 268 -6.30 -10.16 -7.83
N ARG A 269 -6.07 -11.39 -8.28
CA ARG A 269 -6.34 -11.78 -9.68
C ARG A 269 -7.83 -11.71 -10.03
N HIS A 270 -8.73 -11.97 -9.08
CA HIS A 270 -10.17 -11.78 -9.30
C HIS A 270 -10.49 -10.29 -9.40
N HIS A 271 -10.00 -9.47 -8.47
CA HIS A 271 -10.17 -8.01 -8.51
C HIS A 271 -9.66 -7.40 -9.83
N GLU A 272 -8.45 -7.75 -10.24
CA GLU A 272 -7.86 -7.29 -11.51
C GLU A 272 -8.74 -7.64 -12.71
N LYS A 273 -9.15 -8.91 -12.82
CA LYS A 273 -9.99 -9.38 -13.93
C LYS A 273 -11.31 -8.61 -14.00
N SER A 274 -12.01 -8.50 -12.86
CA SER A 274 -13.31 -7.84 -12.79
C SER A 274 -13.18 -6.32 -13.01
N ALA A 275 -12.12 -5.69 -12.47
CA ALA A 275 -11.87 -4.26 -12.68
C ALA A 275 -11.55 -3.96 -14.14
N LEU A 276 -10.67 -4.73 -14.78
CA LEU A 276 -10.32 -4.54 -16.19
C LEU A 276 -11.54 -4.66 -17.09
N GLU A 277 -12.38 -5.67 -16.86
CA GLU A 277 -13.62 -5.88 -17.62
C GLU A 277 -14.61 -4.74 -17.42
N LEU A 278 -14.77 -4.24 -16.19
CA LEU A 278 -15.63 -3.10 -15.89
C LEU A 278 -15.08 -1.79 -16.52
N CYS A 279 -13.76 -1.57 -16.47
CA CYS A 279 -13.10 -0.42 -17.08
C CYS A 279 -13.32 -0.39 -18.61
N GLN A 280 -13.10 -1.52 -19.29
CA GLN A 280 -13.32 -1.63 -20.73
C GLN A 280 -14.79 -1.40 -21.12
N TRP A 281 -15.72 -1.85 -20.29
CA TRP A 281 -17.14 -1.57 -20.49
C TRP A 281 -17.47 -0.09 -20.25
N LEU A 282 -16.88 0.56 -19.22
CA LEU A 282 -17.07 1.99 -18.94
C LEU A 282 -16.56 2.88 -20.07
N GLN A 283 -15.47 2.53 -20.75
CA GLN A 283 -14.96 3.27 -21.91
C GLN A 283 -15.95 3.33 -23.08
N GLN A 284 -16.95 2.45 -23.11
CA GLN A 284 -17.98 2.39 -24.16
C GLN A 284 -19.24 3.16 -23.79
N GLN A 285 -19.31 3.79 -22.60
CA GLN A 285 -20.48 4.51 -22.14
C GLN A 285 -20.41 6.00 -22.52
N ASP A 286 -21.43 6.54 -23.18
CA ASP A 286 -21.49 7.93 -23.66
C ASP A 286 -21.34 8.97 -22.53
N GLN A 287 -21.73 8.61 -21.31
CA GLN A 287 -21.66 9.47 -20.12
C GLN A 287 -20.24 9.54 -19.51
N VAL A 288 -19.32 8.68 -19.96
CA VAL A 288 -17.96 8.58 -19.42
C VAL A 288 -16.98 9.26 -20.38
N SER A 289 -16.22 10.24 -19.88
CA SER A 289 -15.19 10.92 -20.67
C SER A 289 -13.83 10.24 -20.57
N ARG A 290 -13.53 9.63 -19.44
CA ARG A 290 -12.22 9.01 -19.15
C ARG A 290 -12.35 7.89 -18.13
N VAL A 291 -11.55 6.85 -18.29
CA VAL A 291 -11.27 5.84 -17.27
C VAL A 291 -9.79 5.90 -16.94
N MET A 292 -9.45 6.01 -15.65
CA MET A 292 -8.08 6.12 -15.14
C MET A 292 -7.70 4.80 -14.46
N TYR A 293 -6.95 3.97 -15.16
CA TYR A 293 -6.51 2.66 -14.71
C TYR A 293 -5.30 2.21 -15.54
N PRO A 294 -4.10 2.16 -14.96
CA PRO A 294 -2.85 1.92 -15.71
C PRO A 294 -2.80 0.61 -16.52
N ALA A 295 -3.63 -0.38 -16.15
CA ALA A 295 -3.74 -1.63 -16.90
C ALA A 295 -4.46 -1.50 -18.26
N LEU A 296 -5.13 -0.37 -18.54
CA LEU A 296 -5.74 -0.08 -19.84
C LEU A 296 -4.66 0.36 -20.84
N PRO A 297 -4.65 -0.18 -22.07
CA PRO A 297 -3.62 0.16 -23.07
C PRO A 297 -3.55 1.63 -23.49
N ASP A 298 -4.64 2.37 -23.32
CA ASP A 298 -4.77 3.79 -23.66
C ASP A 298 -4.55 4.73 -22.44
N ASP A 299 -4.28 4.17 -21.26
CA ASP A 299 -3.90 4.96 -20.09
C ASP A 299 -2.50 5.57 -20.30
N PRO A 300 -2.29 6.86 -20.01
CA PRO A 300 -0.97 7.49 -20.15
C PRO A 300 0.15 6.79 -19.39
N GLY A 301 -0.16 6.15 -18.27
CA GLY A 301 0.78 5.40 -17.42
C GLY A 301 1.02 3.95 -17.85
N HIS A 302 0.32 3.45 -18.90
CA HIS A 302 0.33 2.04 -19.26
C HIS A 302 1.72 1.46 -19.52
N GLU A 303 2.59 2.19 -20.24
CA GLU A 303 3.93 1.69 -20.58
C GLU A 303 4.83 1.54 -19.34
N LEU A 304 4.73 2.46 -18.36
CA LEU A 304 5.44 2.34 -17.08
C LEU A 304 4.87 1.17 -16.26
N TRP A 305 3.54 1.05 -16.18
CA TRP A 305 2.89 -0.07 -15.50
C TRP A 305 3.29 -1.42 -16.12
N ARG A 306 3.23 -1.55 -17.45
CA ARG A 306 3.57 -2.77 -18.17
C ARG A 306 5.04 -3.15 -18.02
N ARG A 307 5.95 -2.16 -17.89
CA ARG A 307 7.38 -2.37 -17.69
C ARG A 307 7.68 -2.92 -16.29
N ASP A 308 7.05 -2.37 -15.26
CA ASP A 308 7.46 -2.53 -13.88
C ASP A 308 6.52 -3.43 -13.06
N PHE A 309 5.24 -3.48 -13.39
CA PHE A 309 4.22 -4.19 -12.62
C PHE A 309 3.81 -5.49 -13.29
N SER A 310 3.54 -6.52 -12.50
CA SER A 310 3.10 -7.83 -12.98
C SER A 310 1.59 -8.05 -12.93
N GLY A 311 0.83 -7.06 -12.52
CA GLY A 311 -0.62 -7.09 -12.42
C GLY A 311 -1.21 -5.79 -11.90
N ALA A 312 -2.52 -5.76 -11.74
CA ALA A 312 -3.28 -4.60 -11.30
C ALA A 312 -4.28 -4.94 -10.18
N SER A 313 -4.72 -3.93 -9.46
CA SER A 313 -5.68 -4.12 -8.37
C SER A 313 -7.12 -3.79 -8.78
N GLY A 314 -8.07 -3.96 -7.85
CA GLY A 314 -9.49 -3.69 -8.10
C GLY A 314 -9.89 -2.22 -7.96
N LEU A 315 -8.94 -1.29 -7.82
CA LEU A 315 -9.20 0.11 -7.56
C LEU A 315 -8.84 0.96 -8.77
N PHE A 316 -9.82 1.74 -9.26
CA PHE A 316 -9.67 2.66 -10.39
C PHE A 316 -10.65 3.83 -10.28
N SER A 317 -10.54 4.81 -11.19
CA SER A 317 -11.48 5.92 -11.28
C SER A 317 -11.98 6.12 -12.71
N PHE A 318 -13.14 6.78 -12.83
CA PHE A 318 -13.66 7.26 -14.09
C PHE A 318 -14.33 8.63 -13.93
N VAL A 319 -14.48 9.36 -15.03
CA VAL A 319 -15.06 10.70 -15.01
C VAL A 319 -16.44 10.66 -15.65
N ILE A 320 -17.46 11.10 -14.92
CA ILE A 320 -18.80 11.36 -15.48
C ILE A 320 -18.75 12.74 -16.14
N LYS A 321 -18.89 12.70 -17.47
CA LYS A 321 -18.72 13.85 -18.36
C LYS A 321 -19.73 14.96 -18.09
N ASP A 322 -19.27 16.22 -18.07
CA ASP A 322 -20.08 17.43 -18.00
C ASP A 322 -21.08 17.48 -16.81
N LYS A 323 -20.81 16.72 -15.74
CA LYS A 323 -21.65 16.69 -14.54
C LYS A 323 -20.90 17.25 -13.33
N SER A 324 -21.61 18.09 -12.56
CA SER A 324 -21.13 18.60 -11.27
C SER A 324 -21.17 17.52 -10.19
N ARG A 325 -20.47 17.75 -9.08
CA ARG A 325 -20.49 16.86 -7.90
C ARG A 325 -21.92 16.66 -7.37
N ASP A 326 -22.74 17.71 -7.31
CA ASP A 326 -24.13 17.64 -6.85
C ASP A 326 -24.98 16.74 -7.76
N GLN A 327 -24.83 16.87 -9.08
CA GLN A 327 -25.52 16.00 -10.05
C GLN A 327 -25.07 14.54 -9.94
N CYS A 328 -23.76 14.31 -9.72
CA CYS A 328 -23.22 12.97 -9.52
C CYS A 328 -23.67 12.32 -8.20
N GLY A 329 -24.25 13.08 -7.27
CA GLY A 329 -24.99 12.53 -6.13
C GLY A 329 -26.11 11.57 -6.56
N ALA A 330 -26.77 11.84 -7.71
CA ALA A 330 -27.80 10.94 -8.27
C ALA A 330 -27.21 9.59 -8.71
N PHE A 331 -26.00 9.58 -9.30
CA PHE A 331 -25.26 8.34 -9.62
C PHE A 331 -25.08 7.49 -8.36
N LEU A 332 -24.45 8.05 -7.32
CA LEU A 332 -24.12 7.32 -6.11
C LEU A 332 -25.38 6.80 -5.39
N ASN A 333 -26.43 7.63 -5.31
CA ASN A 333 -27.70 7.26 -4.64
C ASN A 333 -28.49 6.16 -5.37
N ALA A 334 -28.23 5.94 -6.66
CA ALA A 334 -28.91 4.91 -7.46
C ALA A 334 -28.23 3.54 -7.36
N LEU A 335 -26.98 3.48 -6.86
CA LEU A 335 -26.25 2.23 -6.67
C LEU A 335 -26.94 1.36 -5.61
N LYS A 336 -26.92 0.05 -5.81
CA LYS A 336 -27.51 -0.95 -4.88
C LYS A 336 -26.50 -1.98 -4.40
N ILE A 337 -25.44 -2.22 -5.17
CA ILE A 337 -24.39 -3.18 -4.86
C ILE A 337 -23.16 -2.43 -4.35
N PHE A 338 -22.72 -1.40 -5.10
CA PHE A 338 -21.63 -0.55 -4.62
C PHE A 338 -22.06 0.21 -3.36
N GLY A 339 -21.41 -0.09 -2.25
CA GLY A 339 -21.58 0.65 -1.00
C GLY A 339 -20.93 2.04 -1.06
N LEU A 340 -21.51 3.02 -0.37
CA LEU A 340 -20.93 4.34 -0.21
C LEU A 340 -20.02 4.33 1.01
N GLY A 341 -18.73 4.19 0.81
CA GLY A 341 -17.77 4.05 1.91
C GLY A 341 -16.35 4.34 1.51
N TYR A 342 -15.59 4.84 2.45
CA TYR A 342 -14.15 5.00 2.30
C TYR A 342 -13.42 3.66 2.48
N SER A 343 -12.11 3.67 2.15
CA SER A 343 -11.27 2.50 2.03
C SER A 343 -11.51 1.74 0.72
N TRP A 344 -10.95 0.54 0.60
CA TRP A 344 -10.99 -0.33 -0.56
C TRP A 344 -10.28 -1.67 -0.28
N ALA A 345 -10.22 -2.57 -1.26
CA ALA A 345 -9.59 -3.90 -1.20
C ALA A 345 -10.34 -4.95 -0.36
N GLY A 346 -11.54 -4.63 0.10
CA GLY A 346 -12.44 -5.59 0.74
C GLY A 346 -13.12 -6.52 -0.27
N TYR A 347 -13.93 -7.43 0.24
CA TYR A 347 -14.73 -8.35 -0.57
C TYR A 347 -15.93 -7.66 -1.24
N GLU A 348 -16.38 -6.52 -0.72
CA GLU A 348 -17.51 -5.74 -1.24
C GLU A 348 -17.03 -4.56 -2.09
N SER A 349 -17.82 -4.24 -3.11
CA SER A 349 -17.58 -3.12 -4.01
C SER A 349 -18.00 -1.80 -3.38
N LEU A 350 -17.16 -0.75 -3.56
CA LEU A 350 -17.37 0.58 -2.98
C LEU A 350 -17.26 1.67 -4.06
N ALA A 351 -18.01 2.75 -3.86
CA ALA A 351 -17.98 3.94 -4.71
C ALA A 351 -17.89 5.22 -3.88
N VAL A 352 -17.03 6.16 -4.31
CA VAL A 352 -16.94 7.50 -3.74
C VAL A 352 -16.62 8.53 -4.82
N MET A 353 -16.99 9.79 -4.61
CA MET A 353 -16.46 10.89 -5.40
C MET A 353 -15.03 11.18 -4.98
N ALA A 354 -14.11 11.18 -5.93
CA ALA A 354 -12.74 11.60 -5.68
C ALA A 354 -12.67 13.12 -5.44
N ASP A 355 -11.70 13.53 -4.62
CA ASP A 355 -11.35 14.92 -4.37
C ASP A 355 -9.87 15.14 -4.70
N PHE A 356 -9.54 16.28 -5.25
CA PHE A 356 -8.18 16.69 -5.64
C PHE A 356 -7.87 18.11 -5.14
N SER A 357 -8.67 18.63 -4.22
CA SER A 357 -8.55 20.01 -3.72
C SER A 357 -7.28 20.25 -2.91
N ASP A 358 -6.70 19.18 -2.36
CA ASP A 358 -5.44 19.19 -1.63
C ASP A 358 -4.20 19.34 -2.52
N ARG A 359 -4.32 19.06 -3.82
CA ARG A 359 -3.18 18.98 -4.75
C ARG A 359 -2.76 20.35 -5.28
N GLU A 360 -1.46 20.54 -5.40
CA GLU A 360 -0.88 21.79 -5.90
C GLU A 360 -0.63 21.75 -7.41
N ILE A 361 -0.20 20.62 -7.94
CA ILE A 361 0.26 20.43 -9.32
C ILE A 361 -0.75 19.58 -10.10
N CYS A 362 -1.06 18.38 -9.61
CA CYS A 362 -1.92 17.41 -10.29
C CYS A 362 -3.39 17.63 -9.96
N LYS A 363 -4.01 18.67 -10.50
CA LYS A 363 -5.38 19.11 -10.15
C LYS A 363 -6.51 18.12 -10.45
N GLY A 364 -6.22 17.00 -11.08
CA GLY A 364 -7.22 16.03 -11.49
C GLY A 364 -8.00 16.44 -12.75
N PRO A 365 -8.92 15.57 -13.22
CA PRO A 365 -9.76 15.85 -14.39
C PRO A 365 -10.68 17.05 -14.20
N THR A 366 -10.83 17.88 -15.26
CA THR A 366 -11.68 19.08 -15.25
C THR A 366 -12.93 18.93 -16.11
N GLU A 367 -13.03 17.86 -16.91
CA GLU A 367 -14.10 17.60 -17.85
C GLU A 367 -15.37 17.01 -17.21
N GLY A 368 -15.43 16.90 -15.90
CA GLY A 368 -16.58 16.37 -15.17
C GLY A 368 -16.23 15.97 -13.73
N THR A 369 -17.02 15.12 -13.14
CA THR A 369 -16.81 14.63 -11.76
C THR A 369 -16.20 13.24 -11.78
N THR A 370 -15.12 13.07 -11.02
CA THR A 370 -14.42 11.78 -10.88
C THR A 370 -15.10 10.91 -9.82
N ILE A 371 -15.41 9.68 -10.20
CA ILE A 371 -15.88 8.61 -9.32
C ILE A 371 -14.77 7.57 -9.18
N ARG A 372 -14.40 7.25 -7.96
CA ARG A 372 -13.50 6.13 -7.65
C ARG A 372 -14.32 4.90 -7.31
N LEU A 373 -14.05 3.80 -7.98
CA LEU A 373 -14.64 2.50 -7.70
C LEU A 373 -13.61 1.54 -7.13
N GLN A 374 -13.98 0.84 -6.09
CA GLN A 374 -13.37 -0.40 -5.63
C GLN A 374 -14.24 -1.55 -6.11
N VAL A 375 -13.68 -2.44 -6.91
CA VAL A 375 -14.34 -3.68 -7.35
C VAL A 375 -14.03 -4.78 -6.35
N GLY A 376 -15.08 -5.35 -5.74
CA GLY A 376 -15.01 -6.43 -4.78
C GLY A 376 -14.92 -7.82 -5.43
N LEU A 377 -15.58 -8.80 -4.81
CA LEU A 377 -15.59 -10.21 -5.25
C LEU A 377 -16.94 -10.61 -5.87
N GLU A 378 -17.84 -9.66 -6.08
CA GLU A 378 -19.16 -9.90 -6.67
C GLU A 378 -19.05 -10.23 -8.16
N ASN A 379 -20.16 -10.72 -8.73
CA ASN A 379 -20.25 -10.99 -10.18
C ASN A 379 -20.13 -9.69 -10.96
N VAL A 380 -19.23 -9.64 -11.95
CA VAL A 380 -18.95 -8.43 -12.73
C VAL A 380 -20.12 -7.93 -13.55
N ASP A 381 -21.00 -8.81 -14.01
CA ASP A 381 -22.21 -8.39 -14.76
C ASP A 381 -23.23 -7.70 -13.87
N ASP A 382 -23.35 -8.14 -12.61
CA ASP A 382 -24.15 -7.45 -11.60
C ASP A 382 -23.59 -6.06 -11.28
N LEU A 383 -22.26 -5.93 -11.21
CA LEU A 383 -21.58 -4.66 -11.01
C LEU A 383 -21.79 -3.70 -12.19
N LYS A 384 -21.71 -4.19 -13.44
CA LYS A 384 -22.04 -3.39 -14.65
C LYS A 384 -23.47 -2.91 -14.63
N ALA A 385 -24.42 -3.79 -14.28
CA ALA A 385 -25.85 -3.42 -14.17
C ALA A 385 -26.09 -2.37 -13.09
N ASP A 386 -25.34 -2.42 -11.99
CA ASP A 386 -25.42 -1.43 -10.89
C ASP A 386 -24.86 -0.07 -11.31
N VAL A 387 -23.69 -0.05 -11.96
CA VAL A 387 -23.09 1.18 -12.50
C VAL A 387 -23.96 1.79 -13.59
N LEU A 388 -24.54 0.97 -14.49
CA LEU A 388 -25.48 1.44 -15.52
C LEU A 388 -26.66 2.18 -14.90
N ARG A 389 -27.27 1.64 -13.85
CA ARG A 389 -28.35 2.29 -13.09
C ARG A 389 -27.94 3.67 -12.58
N GLY A 390 -26.72 3.79 -12.06
CA GLY A 390 -26.15 5.07 -11.64
C GLY A 390 -25.98 6.05 -12.80
N LEU A 391 -25.44 5.59 -13.96
CA LEU A 391 -25.26 6.41 -15.15
C LEU A 391 -26.61 6.89 -15.72
N GLU A 392 -27.63 6.03 -15.73
CA GLU A 392 -28.99 6.41 -16.13
C GLU A 392 -29.61 7.44 -15.18
N ALA A 393 -29.35 7.33 -13.87
CA ALA A 393 -29.87 8.29 -12.89
C ALA A 393 -29.25 9.66 -13.07
N VAL A 394 -27.93 9.76 -13.26
CA VAL A 394 -27.24 11.03 -13.48
C VAL A 394 -27.56 11.65 -14.85
N ALA A 395 -27.88 10.87 -15.86
CA ALA A 395 -28.29 11.37 -17.17
C ALA A 395 -29.60 12.18 -17.12
N ARG A 396 -30.42 11.97 -16.10
CA ARG A 396 -31.71 12.67 -15.90
C ARG A 396 -31.56 14.00 -15.15
N THR A 397 -30.39 14.30 -14.61
CA THR A 397 -30.04 15.57 -13.92
C THR A 397 -29.42 16.59 -14.91
#